data_2eea3eaf162846c7e85f3ede4d00c20e
#
_entry.id   2eea3eaf162846c7e85f3ede4d00c20e
#
_cell.length_a   1.000
_cell.length_b   1.000
_cell.length_c   1.000
_cell.angle_alpha   90.00
_cell.angle_beta   90.00
_cell.angle_gamma   90.00
#
_symmetry.space_group_name_H-M   'P 1'
#
loop_
_entity.id
_entity.type
_entity.pdbx_description
1 polymer ?
#
loop_
_entity_poly.entity_id
_entity_poly.type
_entity_poly.pdbx_seq_one_letter_code
_entity_poly.pdbx_strand_id
1 'polypeptide(L)'
;VKAGRALNHIERQGNPWGIHRNNRNLWMEGLEHGLEAPAVQKGMAFDYLFFVGSMGSYDSRSMKITHAFIKIMNQAGISFAVLGNEEKNSGDTARRLGNEYLYQELAQGNIAQFQKYKVKKIVTIDPHAYNTFKNEYPDFGLESDVEVFHHTELIAHWIQEGRIKPVKE
;
A
#
# COMPACT_ATOMS: atom_id res chain seq x y z
N VAL A 1 13.44 -23.20 8.32
CA VAL A 1 13.81 -22.25 9.41
C VAL A 1 13.58 -20.79 8.99
N LYS A 2 14.06 -20.35 7.81
CA LYS A 2 13.87 -18.94 7.37
C LYS A 2 12.41 -18.60 7.04
N ALA A 3 11.70 -19.48 6.34
CA ALA A 3 10.28 -19.29 6.00
C ALA A 3 9.39 -19.18 7.25
N GLY A 4 9.55 -20.09 8.21
CA GLY A 4 8.80 -20.07 9.47
C GLY A 4 9.04 -18.80 10.29
N ARG A 5 10.27 -18.25 10.25
CA ARG A 5 10.57 -16.98 10.91
C ARG A 5 9.84 -15.81 10.22
N ALA A 6 9.86 -15.76 8.89
CA ALA A 6 9.15 -14.73 8.12
C ALA A 6 7.64 -14.76 8.39
N LEU A 7 7.03 -15.94 8.43
CA LEU A 7 5.61 -16.10 8.76
C LEU A 7 5.28 -15.59 10.16
N ASN A 8 6.08 -15.95 11.17
CA ASN A 8 5.91 -15.46 12.54
C ASN A 8 6.05 -13.93 12.64
N HIS A 9 6.99 -13.35 11.88
CA HIS A 9 7.15 -11.90 11.82
C HIS A 9 5.95 -11.21 11.17
N ILE A 10 5.40 -11.77 10.09
CA ILE A 10 4.20 -11.24 9.42
C ILE A 10 3.01 -11.25 10.39
N GLU A 11 2.79 -12.37 11.08
CA GLU A 11 1.72 -12.52 12.07
C GLU A 11 1.82 -11.49 13.20
N ARG A 12 3.00 -11.34 13.80
CA ARG A 12 3.20 -10.48 14.98
C ARG A 12 3.39 -9.01 14.66
N GLN A 13 4.10 -8.69 13.59
CA GLN A 13 4.52 -7.34 13.25
C GLN A 13 3.94 -6.78 11.95
N GLY A 14 3.23 -7.61 11.16
CA GLY A 14 2.67 -7.20 9.89
C GLY A 14 3.71 -7.04 8.77
N ASN A 15 4.93 -7.55 8.96
CA ASN A 15 5.99 -7.52 7.93
C ASN A 15 6.96 -8.71 8.08
N PRO A 16 7.60 -9.17 7.00
CA PRO A 16 8.43 -10.37 7.01
C PRO A 16 9.78 -10.22 7.73
N TRP A 17 10.23 -8.99 8.02
CA TRP A 17 11.52 -8.72 8.67
C TRP A 17 11.43 -8.66 10.19
N GLY A 18 10.22 -8.63 10.78
CA GLY A 18 10.02 -8.51 12.21
C GLY A 18 10.30 -7.12 12.76
N ILE A 19 10.29 -6.11 11.91
CA ILE A 19 10.39 -4.71 12.32
C ILE A 19 9.13 -4.35 13.10
N HIS A 20 9.30 -3.68 14.24
CA HIS A 20 8.18 -3.33 15.11
C HIS A 20 7.14 -2.49 14.36
N ARG A 21 5.85 -2.85 14.54
CA ARG A 21 4.73 -2.22 13.81
C ARG A 21 4.66 -0.70 13.94
N ASN A 22 5.07 -0.14 15.08
CA ASN A 22 5.08 1.30 15.30
C ASN A 22 6.10 2.04 14.41
N ASN A 23 7.05 1.31 13.81
CA ASN A 23 8.04 1.86 12.89
C ASN A 23 7.54 1.87 11.43
N ARG A 24 6.29 1.45 11.19
CA ARG A 24 5.72 1.40 9.83
C ARG A 24 5.75 2.75 9.13
N ASN A 25 5.66 3.84 9.88
CA ASN A 25 5.60 5.20 9.37
C ASN A 25 6.95 5.93 9.34
N LEU A 26 8.07 5.29 9.71
CA LEU A 26 9.38 5.96 9.71
C LEU A 26 9.78 6.49 8.32
N TRP A 27 9.27 5.89 7.25
CA TRP A 27 9.49 6.39 5.90
C TRP A 27 8.94 7.82 5.70
N MET A 28 7.95 8.25 6.49
CA MET A 28 7.39 9.61 6.42
C MET A 28 8.38 10.67 6.90
N GLU A 29 9.27 10.32 7.84
CA GLU A 29 10.28 11.25 8.36
C GLU A 29 11.28 11.72 7.31
N GLY A 30 11.46 10.93 6.25
CA GLY A 30 12.34 11.25 5.12
C GLY A 30 11.65 11.97 3.96
N LEU A 31 10.38 12.34 4.09
CA LEU A 31 9.68 13.10 3.05
C LEU A 31 10.28 14.50 2.90
N GLU A 32 10.39 14.96 1.65
CA GLU A 32 10.79 16.33 1.34
C GLU A 32 9.83 17.34 2.00
N HIS A 33 10.38 18.43 2.53
CA HIS A 33 9.59 19.44 3.20
C HIS A 33 8.46 19.98 2.29
N GLY A 34 7.26 20.05 2.84
CA GLY A 34 6.06 20.50 2.10
C GLY A 34 5.30 19.42 1.36
N LEU A 35 5.78 18.16 1.35
CA LEU A 35 4.99 17.04 0.86
C LEU A 35 4.10 16.47 1.97
N GLU A 36 2.88 16.10 1.60
CA GLU A 36 1.90 15.54 2.51
C GLU A 36 1.58 14.08 2.15
N ALA A 37 1.46 13.24 3.18
CA ALA A 37 0.96 11.88 3.09
C ALA A 37 0.00 11.64 4.27
N PRO A 38 -1.25 12.12 4.17
CA PRO A 38 -2.16 12.10 5.30
C PRO A 38 -2.55 10.67 5.67
N ALA A 39 -2.47 10.35 6.96
CA ALA A 39 -3.00 9.10 7.48
C ALA A 39 -4.53 9.12 7.44
N VAL A 40 -5.12 8.02 7.00
CA VAL A 40 -6.57 7.88 6.88
C VAL A 40 -7.26 8.04 8.24
N GLN A 41 -8.39 8.74 8.24
CA GLN A 41 -9.25 8.93 9.41
C GLN A 41 -10.68 8.59 9.06
N LYS A 42 -11.47 8.17 10.05
CA LYS A 42 -12.88 7.87 9.85
C LYS A 42 -13.64 9.10 9.37
N GLY A 43 -14.35 8.96 8.26
CA GLY A 43 -15.11 10.05 7.63
C GLY A 43 -14.28 10.98 6.74
N MET A 44 -12.96 10.74 6.60
CA MET A 44 -12.10 11.48 5.69
C MET A 44 -12.46 11.13 4.24
N ALA A 45 -12.59 12.16 3.39
CA ALA A 45 -12.76 11.99 1.95
C ALA A 45 -11.39 11.98 1.27
N PHE A 46 -11.16 11.00 0.41
CA PHE A 46 -9.97 10.88 -0.44
C PHE A 46 -10.30 10.02 -1.67
N ASP A 47 -9.56 10.20 -2.76
CA ASP A 47 -9.80 9.44 -4.00
C ASP A 47 -9.06 8.10 -3.99
N TYR A 48 -7.81 8.07 -3.53
CA TYR A 48 -6.96 6.89 -3.53
C TYR A 48 -6.48 6.54 -2.14
N LEU A 49 -6.56 5.26 -1.77
CA LEU A 49 -5.75 4.73 -0.68
C LEU A 49 -4.40 4.30 -1.26
N PHE A 50 -3.31 4.93 -0.82
CA PHE A 50 -1.97 4.49 -1.17
C PHE A 50 -1.50 3.41 -0.19
N PHE A 51 -1.51 2.17 -0.66
CA PHE A 51 -0.96 1.04 0.07
C PHE A 51 0.55 0.97 -0.18
N VAL A 52 1.33 1.37 0.81
CA VAL A 52 2.79 1.52 0.69
C VAL A 52 3.48 0.15 0.59
N GLY A 53 3.00 -0.82 1.33
CA GLY A 53 3.57 -2.15 1.41
C GLY A 53 4.81 -2.23 2.31
N SER A 54 5.21 -3.46 2.64
CA SER A 54 6.35 -3.68 3.55
C SER A 54 7.67 -3.22 2.92
N MET A 55 7.88 -3.48 1.61
CA MET A 55 9.09 -3.01 0.91
C MET A 55 9.15 -1.48 0.86
N GLY A 56 8.05 -0.83 0.46
CA GLY A 56 7.98 0.63 0.39
C GLY A 56 8.18 1.33 1.72
N SER A 57 7.87 0.64 2.83
CA SER A 57 8.01 1.18 4.19
C SER A 57 9.41 1.01 4.77
N TYR A 58 10.15 -0.06 4.41
CA TYR A 58 11.36 -0.45 5.13
C TYR A 58 12.61 -0.62 4.26
N ASP A 59 12.46 -0.93 2.96
CA ASP A 59 13.62 -1.05 2.07
C ASP A 59 14.06 0.31 1.58
N SER A 60 15.35 0.63 1.72
CA SER A 60 15.89 1.95 1.42
C SER A 60 15.70 2.39 -0.04
N ARG A 61 15.77 1.45 -0.99
CA ARG A 61 15.52 1.73 -2.41
C ARG A 61 14.03 1.93 -2.68
N SER A 62 13.20 1.05 -2.16
CA SER A 62 11.75 1.11 -2.33
C SER A 62 11.14 2.32 -1.63
N MET A 63 11.72 2.76 -0.50
CA MET A 63 11.36 4.02 0.16
C MET A 63 11.54 5.24 -0.75
N LYS A 64 12.61 5.27 -1.56
CA LYS A 64 12.81 6.35 -2.54
C LYS A 64 11.71 6.36 -3.60
N ILE A 65 11.23 5.18 -4.02
CA ILE A 65 10.09 5.06 -4.93
C ILE A 65 8.81 5.57 -4.26
N THR A 66 8.58 5.20 -2.99
CA THR A 66 7.47 5.71 -2.19
C THR A 66 7.47 7.24 -2.14
N HIS A 67 8.61 7.85 -1.80
CA HIS A 67 8.76 9.30 -1.74
C HIS A 67 8.55 9.98 -3.09
N ALA A 68 9.11 9.41 -4.17
CA ALA A 68 8.93 9.94 -5.51
C ALA A 68 7.47 9.89 -5.96
N PHE A 69 6.77 8.80 -5.67
CA PHE A 69 5.36 8.68 -6.03
C PHE A 69 4.48 9.64 -5.23
N ILE A 70 4.74 9.82 -3.93
CA ILE A 70 4.06 10.84 -3.11
C ILE A 70 4.29 12.24 -3.69
N LYS A 71 5.53 12.56 -4.09
CA LYS A 71 5.84 13.84 -4.73
C LYS A 71 5.03 14.05 -6.00
N ILE A 72 4.92 13.03 -6.84
CA ILE A 72 4.09 13.07 -8.06
C ILE A 72 2.63 13.32 -7.72
N MET A 73 2.06 12.60 -6.75
CA MET A 73 0.67 12.78 -6.34
C MET A 73 0.41 14.18 -5.79
N ASN A 74 1.31 14.72 -4.95
CA ASN A 74 1.20 16.08 -4.45
C ASN A 74 1.24 17.12 -5.57
N GLN A 75 2.19 17.00 -6.50
CA GLN A 75 2.32 17.92 -7.63
C GLN A 75 1.14 17.85 -8.59
N ALA A 76 0.56 16.68 -8.78
CA ALA A 76 -0.60 16.48 -9.63
C ALA A 76 -1.93 16.86 -8.94
N GLY A 77 -1.90 17.26 -7.67
CA GLY A 77 -3.10 17.59 -6.91
C GLY A 77 -4.03 16.39 -6.68
N ILE A 78 -3.45 15.18 -6.54
CA ILE A 78 -4.20 13.95 -6.29
C ILE A 78 -4.55 13.84 -4.82
N SER A 79 -5.84 13.62 -4.52
CA SER A 79 -6.32 13.35 -3.17
C SER A 79 -6.06 11.89 -2.81
N PHE A 80 -5.25 11.63 -1.79
CA PHE A 80 -4.95 10.29 -1.31
C PHE A 80 -4.76 10.26 0.20
N ALA A 81 -4.81 9.06 0.77
CA ALA A 81 -4.46 8.79 2.16
C ALA A 81 -3.65 7.50 2.26
N VAL A 82 -2.95 7.32 3.37
CA VAL A 82 -2.19 6.11 3.71
C VAL A 82 -2.75 5.49 4.99
N LEU A 83 -2.64 4.16 5.14
CA LEU A 83 -3.08 3.47 6.37
C LEU A 83 -2.17 3.76 7.57
N GLY A 84 -0.94 4.18 7.30
CA GLY A 84 0.02 4.47 8.35
C GLY A 84 0.40 3.22 9.14
N ASN A 85 0.45 3.33 10.46
CA ASN A 85 0.77 2.20 11.35
C ASN A 85 -0.31 1.11 11.39
N GLU A 86 -1.50 1.36 10.84
CA GLU A 86 -2.55 0.34 10.68
C GLU A 86 -2.29 -0.59 9.49
N GLU A 87 -1.39 -0.22 8.58
CA GLU A 87 -1.07 -1.03 7.40
C GLU A 87 -0.35 -2.33 7.78
N LYS A 88 -0.86 -3.44 7.27
CA LYS A 88 -0.27 -4.77 7.41
C LYS A 88 0.20 -5.29 6.06
N ASN A 89 0.95 -6.40 6.07
CA ASN A 89 1.32 -7.12 4.85
C ASN A 89 0.08 -7.52 4.05
N SER A 90 0.20 -7.55 2.72
CA SER A 90 -0.89 -7.98 1.82
C SER A 90 -1.28 -9.45 1.98
N GLY A 91 -0.41 -10.26 2.57
CA GLY A 91 -0.58 -11.70 2.71
C GLY A 91 0.08 -12.52 1.60
N ASP A 92 0.53 -11.90 0.51
CA ASP A 92 1.14 -12.62 -0.62
C ASP A 92 2.29 -13.54 -0.15
N THR A 93 3.20 -13.04 0.66
CA THR A 93 4.29 -13.85 1.20
C THR A 93 3.79 -15.06 2.01
N ALA A 94 2.76 -14.90 2.84
CA ALA A 94 2.18 -15.98 3.62
C ALA A 94 1.61 -17.07 2.71
N ARG A 95 0.86 -16.67 1.68
CA ARG A 95 0.27 -17.59 0.71
C ARG A 95 1.34 -18.34 -0.09
N ARG A 96 2.35 -17.63 -0.62
CA ARG A 96 3.46 -18.24 -1.38
C ARG A 96 4.31 -19.18 -0.54
N LEU A 97 4.39 -18.98 0.77
CA LEU A 97 5.05 -19.90 1.70
C LEU A 97 4.15 -21.04 2.20
N GLY A 98 2.91 -21.14 1.70
CA GLY A 98 1.98 -22.23 2.02
C GLY A 98 1.20 -22.05 3.32
N ASN A 99 1.21 -20.86 3.94
CA ASN A 99 0.38 -20.57 5.11
C ASN A 99 -0.92 -19.87 4.68
N GLU A 100 -1.86 -20.67 4.18
CA GLU A 100 -3.15 -20.19 3.71
C GLU A 100 -3.99 -19.58 4.83
N TYR A 101 -3.90 -20.11 6.06
CA TYR A 101 -4.63 -19.58 7.21
C TYR A 101 -4.21 -18.12 7.50
N LEU A 102 -2.92 -17.87 7.65
CA LEU A 102 -2.39 -16.52 7.88
C LEU A 102 -2.71 -15.57 6.71
N TYR A 103 -2.67 -16.09 5.46
CA TYR A 103 -3.09 -15.31 4.30
C TYR A 103 -4.54 -14.86 4.41
N GLN A 104 -5.45 -15.76 4.75
CA GLN A 104 -6.88 -15.43 4.88
C GLN A 104 -7.14 -14.43 6.01
N GLU A 105 -6.48 -14.56 7.16
CA GLU A 105 -6.58 -13.59 8.25
C GLU A 105 -6.13 -12.19 7.80
N LEU A 106 -5.01 -12.10 7.07
CA LEU A 106 -4.51 -10.83 6.55
C LEU A 106 -5.44 -10.25 5.49
N ALA A 107 -5.94 -11.07 4.56
CA ALA A 107 -6.87 -10.64 3.52
C ALA A 107 -8.16 -10.08 4.12
N GLN A 108 -8.80 -10.82 5.03
CA GLN A 108 -10.02 -10.39 5.72
C GLN A 108 -9.78 -9.13 6.54
N GLY A 109 -8.66 -9.04 7.26
CA GLY A 109 -8.31 -7.86 8.04
C GLY A 109 -8.09 -6.61 7.19
N ASN A 110 -7.40 -6.74 6.05
CA ASN A 110 -7.19 -5.65 5.11
C ASN A 110 -8.51 -5.22 4.43
N ILE A 111 -9.34 -6.18 4.00
CA ILE A 111 -10.66 -5.90 3.41
C ILE A 111 -11.54 -5.15 4.41
N ALA A 112 -11.56 -5.58 5.67
CA ALA A 112 -12.31 -4.89 6.73
C ALA A 112 -11.83 -3.44 6.94
N GLN A 113 -10.52 -3.18 6.81
CA GLN A 113 -9.98 -1.81 6.87
C GLN A 113 -10.41 -0.99 5.65
N PHE A 114 -10.37 -1.56 4.45
CA PHE A 114 -10.82 -0.88 3.23
C PHE A 114 -12.31 -0.50 3.34
N GLN A 115 -13.14 -1.39 3.85
CA GLN A 115 -14.56 -1.13 4.11
C GLN A 115 -14.77 -0.06 5.19
N LYS A 116 -14.04 -0.14 6.31
CA LYS A 116 -14.10 0.83 7.41
C LYS A 116 -13.87 2.27 6.93
N TYR A 117 -12.94 2.45 6.01
CA TYR A 117 -12.56 3.74 5.46
C TYR A 117 -13.22 4.06 4.11
N LYS A 118 -14.15 3.22 3.66
CA LYS A 118 -14.90 3.37 2.39
C LYS A 118 -13.98 3.55 1.18
N VAL A 119 -12.90 2.78 1.14
CA VAL A 119 -11.92 2.79 0.05
C VAL A 119 -12.58 2.30 -1.23
N LYS A 120 -12.47 3.08 -2.32
CA LYS A 120 -12.95 2.71 -3.66
C LYS A 120 -11.83 2.55 -4.69
N LYS A 121 -10.68 3.17 -4.45
CA LYS A 121 -9.51 3.06 -5.31
C LYS A 121 -8.27 2.82 -4.46
N ILE A 122 -7.53 1.79 -4.79
CA ILE A 122 -6.28 1.43 -4.13
C ILE A 122 -5.15 1.59 -5.15
N VAL A 123 -4.08 2.26 -4.77
CA VAL A 123 -2.84 2.30 -5.55
C VAL A 123 -1.68 1.77 -4.72
N THR A 124 -0.80 1.01 -5.33
CA THR A 124 0.40 0.49 -4.68
C THR A 124 1.60 0.50 -5.63
N ILE A 125 2.80 0.61 -5.05
CA ILE A 125 4.07 0.43 -5.77
C ILE A 125 4.53 -1.03 -5.77
N ASP A 126 3.89 -1.88 -4.96
CA ASP A 126 4.24 -3.28 -4.77
C ASP A 126 3.48 -4.16 -5.77
N PRO A 127 4.16 -4.80 -6.76
CA PRO A 127 3.50 -5.64 -7.74
C PRO A 127 2.84 -6.89 -7.12
N HIS A 128 3.35 -7.38 -6.00
CA HIS A 128 2.76 -8.51 -5.28
C HIS A 128 1.45 -8.10 -4.61
N ALA A 129 1.42 -6.96 -3.91
CA ALA A 129 0.19 -6.42 -3.35
C ALA A 129 -0.84 -6.09 -4.45
N TYR A 130 -0.41 -5.49 -5.56
CA TYR A 130 -1.27 -5.23 -6.71
C TYR A 130 -1.97 -6.50 -7.21
N ASN A 131 -1.20 -7.55 -7.49
CA ASN A 131 -1.75 -8.82 -7.96
C ASN A 131 -2.71 -9.43 -6.94
N THR A 132 -2.31 -9.47 -5.67
CA THR A 132 -3.09 -10.05 -4.58
C THR A 132 -4.43 -9.31 -4.39
N PHE A 133 -4.42 -8.00 -4.34
CA PHE A 133 -5.66 -7.21 -4.18
C PHE A 133 -6.58 -7.32 -5.39
N LYS A 134 -6.02 -7.29 -6.59
CA LYS A 134 -6.80 -7.30 -7.83
C LYS A 134 -7.40 -8.67 -8.15
N ASN A 135 -6.63 -9.73 -7.98
CA ASN A 135 -6.96 -11.05 -8.50
C ASN A 135 -7.35 -12.07 -7.42
N GLU A 136 -6.95 -11.85 -6.16
CA GLU A 136 -7.15 -12.83 -5.10
C GLU A 136 -8.14 -12.34 -4.01
N TYR A 137 -8.11 -11.05 -3.63
CA TYR A 137 -9.01 -10.50 -2.62
C TYR A 137 -10.50 -10.52 -2.99
N PRO A 138 -10.93 -10.45 -4.27
CA PRO A 138 -12.33 -10.61 -4.61
C PRO A 138 -12.94 -11.91 -4.10
N ASP A 139 -12.18 -13.00 -4.07
CA ASP A 139 -12.63 -14.30 -3.54
C ASP A 139 -12.83 -14.28 -2.01
N PHE A 140 -12.30 -13.27 -1.32
CA PHE A 140 -12.39 -13.08 0.14
C PHE A 140 -13.30 -11.92 0.54
N GLY A 141 -14.07 -11.37 -0.40
CA GLY A 141 -15.09 -10.36 -0.12
C GLY A 141 -14.67 -8.92 -0.40
N LEU A 142 -13.59 -8.67 -1.14
CA LEU A 142 -13.33 -7.34 -1.66
C LEU A 142 -14.44 -6.97 -2.66
N GLU A 143 -15.12 -5.84 -2.43
CA GLU A 143 -16.22 -5.39 -3.28
C GLU A 143 -15.77 -5.17 -4.72
N SER A 144 -16.61 -5.56 -5.68
CA SER A 144 -16.31 -5.50 -7.13
C SER A 144 -16.12 -4.09 -7.68
N ASP A 145 -16.59 -3.07 -6.96
CA ASP A 145 -16.45 -1.66 -7.30
C ASP A 145 -15.16 -1.02 -6.74
N VAL A 146 -14.33 -1.79 -6.01
CA VAL A 146 -13.01 -1.34 -5.58
C VAL A 146 -12.02 -1.57 -6.72
N GLU A 147 -11.47 -0.48 -7.22
CA GLU A 147 -10.45 -0.52 -8.27
C GLU A 147 -9.04 -0.58 -7.67
N VAL A 148 -8.19 -1.42 -8.25
CA VAL A 148 -6.79 -1.59 -7.81
C VAL A 148 -5.85 -1.21 -8.95
N PHE A 149 -4.89 -0.33 -8.65
CA PHE A 149 -3.91 0.19 -9.60
C PHE A 149 -2.49 -0.05 -9.13
N HIS A 150 -1.62 -0.40 -10.07
CA HIS A 150 -0.19 -0.21 -9.89
C HIS A 150 0.16 1.27 -10.17
N HIS A 151 1.10 1.85 -9.42
CA HIS A 151 1.42 3.28 -9.55
C HIS A 151 1.79 3.70 -10.97
N THR A 152 2.41 2.82 -11.76
CA THR A 152 2.78 3.11 -13.15
C THR A 152 1.57 3.27 -14.07
N GLU A 153 0.47 2.56 -13.81
CA GLU A 153 -0.78 2.71 -14.58
C GLU A 153 -1.37 4.10 -14.35
N LEU A 154 -1.39 4.55 -13.09
CA LEU A 154 -1.92 5.88 -12.76
C LEU A 154 -1.02 7.01 -13.28
N ILE A 155 0.30 6.87 -13.19
CA ILE A 155 1.21 7.86 -13.77
C ILE A 155 0.96 8.00 -15.27
N ALA A 156 0.85 6.90 -16.01
CA ALA A 156 0.55 6.93 -17.44
C ALA A 156 -0.80 7.63 -17.73
N HIS A 157 -1.81 7.30 -16.94
CA HIS A 157 -3.14 7.91 -17.06
C HIS A 157 -3.11 9.42 -16.78
N TRP A 158 -2.45 9.85 -15.71
CA TRP A 158 -2.33 11.28 -15.37
C TRP A 158 -1.50 12.08 -16.38
N ILE A 159 -0.53 11.44 -17.05
CA ILE A 159 0.19 12.06 -18.19
C ILE A 159 -0.77 12.25 -19.36
N GLN A 160 -1.57 11.25 -19.71
CA GLN A 160 -2.56 11.34 -20.78
C GLN A 160 -3.62 12.43 -20.52
N GLU A 161 -4.05 12.57 -19.26
CA GLU A 161 -4.98 13.62 -18.84
C GLU A 161 -4.33 15.03 -18.74
N GLY A 162 -3.02 15.13 -18.88
CA GLY A 162 -2.29 16.39 -18.76
C GLY A 162 -2.10 16.89 -17.31
N ARG A 163 -2.40 16.04 -16.31
CA ARG A 163 -2.14 16.37 -14.89
C ARG A 163 -0.66 16.35 -14.54
N ILE A 164 0.11 15.53 -15.22
CA ILE A 164 1.55 15.46 -15.13
C ILE A 164 2.13 15.77 -16.49
N LYS A 165 3.11 16.66 -16.52
CA LYS A 165 3.86 17.01 -17.73
C LYS A 165 5.32 16.69 -17.51
N PRO A 166 5.80 15.50 -17.95
CA PRO A 166 7.21 15.17 -17.88
C PRO A 166 8.03 16.21 -18.65
N VAL A 167 9.07 16.73 -18.01
CA VAL A 167 10.04 17.64 -18.63
C VAL A 167 11.34 16.89 -18.81
N LYS A 168 11.98 17.10 -19.94
CA LYS A 168 13.32 16.55 -20.17
C LYS A 168 14.32 17.46 -19.49
N GLU A 169 15.13 16.89 -18.62
CA GLU A 169 16.34 17.54 -18.10
C GLU A 169 17.45 17.57 -19.16
#